data_1ea70b4471bde8da5d99248296064796
#
_entry.id   1ea70b4471bde8da5d99248296064796
#
_cell.length_a   1.000
_cell.length_b   1.000
_cell.length_c   1.000
_cell.angle_alpha   90.00
_cell.angle_beta   90.00
_cell.angle_gamma   90.00
#
_symmetry.space_group_name_H-M   'P 1'
#
loop_
_entity.id
_entity.type
_entity.pdbx_description
1 polymer ?
#
loop_
_entity_poly.entity_id
_entity_poly.type
_entity_poly.pdbx_seq_one_letter_code
_entity_poly.pdbx_strand_id
1 'polypeptide(L)'
;QDSLNHMQGLVENNFKVMITGIACEGLNEKWIGHILTKDSLSELEKLSKIYRFNIDGEGGEYETLVVAGPHFEGELKVSGKTKWDGVRGELEIESVELIRP
;
A
#
# COMPACT_ATOMS: atom_id res chain seq x y z
N GLN A 1 -16.90 2.10 -10.83
CA GLN A 1 -15.60 2.77 -10.92
C GLN A 1 -14.47 1.76 -10.97
N ASP A 2 -13.49 2.03 -11.79
CA ASP A 2 -12.35 1.14 -11.92
C ASP A 2 -11.38 1.33 -10.75
N SER A 3 -11.13 0.26 -10.02
CA SER A 3 -10.22 0.27 -8.86
C SER A 3 -8.81 0.71 -9.24
N LEU A 4 -8.34 0.26 -10.41
CA LEU A 4 -7.01 0.65 -10.90
C LEU A 4 -6.94 2.17 -11.12
N ASN A 5 -7.97 2.75 -11.74
CA ASN A 5 -8.01 4.19 -11.99
C ASN A 5 -7.98 4.97 -10.68
N HIS A 6 -8.66 4.48 -9.65
CA HIS A 6 -8.65 5.12 -8.34
C HIS A 6 -7.22 5.16 -7.75
N MET A 7 -6.53 4.03 -7.76
CA MET A 7 -5.17 3.95 -7.22
C MET A 7 -4.19 4.76 -8.05
N GLN A 8 -4.30 4.70 -9.38
CA GLN A 8 -3.47 5.50 -10.27
C GLN A 8 -3.67 7.00 -10.03
N GLY A 9 -4.92 7.41 -9.80
CA GLY A 9 -5.23 8.80 -9.50
C GLY A 9 -4.52 9.29 -8.24
N LEU A 10 -4.49 8.47 -7.19
CA LEU A 10 -3.77 8.83 -5.97
C LEU A 10 -2.28 9.00 -6.24
N VAL A 11 -1.66 8.04 -6.93
CA VAL A 11 -0.22 8.10 -7.21
C VAL A 11 0.13 9.27 -8.13
N GLU A 12 -0.67 9.50 -9.18
CA GLU A 12 -0.43 10.60 -10.12
C GLU A 12 -0.62 11.98 -9.50
N ASN A 13 -1.45 12.08 -8.47
CA ASN A 13 -1.68 13.32 -7.75
C ASN A 13 -0.75 13.50 -6.55
N ASN A 14 0.38 12.77 -6.56
CA ASN A 14 1.46 12.90 -5.57
C ASN A 14 1.09 12.45 -4.17
N PHE A 15 0.10 11.58 -4.04
CA PHE A 15 -0.14 10.88 -2.79
C PHE A 15 0.85 9.73 -2.66
N LYS A 16 1.42 9.57 -1.47
CA LYS A 16 2.25 8.41 -1.16
C LYS A 16 1.41 7.45 -0.34
N VAL A 17 1.21 6.28 -0.87
CA VAL A 17 0.35 5.25 -0.27
C VAL A 17 1.21 4.04 0.10
N MET A 18 1.18 3.68 1.36
CA MET A 18 1.95 2.55 1.89
C MET A 18 1.04 1.36 2.11
N ILE A 19 1.48 0.17 1.73
CA ILE A 19 0.78 -1.06 2.05
C ILE A 19 1.19 -1.49 3.46
N THR A 20 0.22 -1.62 4.36
CA THR A 20 0.47 -1.95 5.77
C THR A 20 -0.01 -3.34 6.17
N GLY A 21 -0.80 -4.00 5.33
CA GLY A 21 -1.27 -5.34 5.65
C GLY A 21 -1.62 -6.12 4.39
N ILE A 22 -1.50 -7.43 4.44
CA ILE A 22 -1.80 -8.33 3.34
C ILE A 22 -2.58 -9.53 3.89
N ALA A 23 -3.67 -9.89 3.20
CA ALA A 23 -4.51 -11.02 3.57
C ALA A 23 -4.99 -11.78 2.34
N CYS A 24 -4.15 -11.91 1.32
CA CYS A 24 -4.51 -12.61 0.09
C CYS A 24 -3.31 -13.31 -0.51
N GLU A 25 -3.58 -14.30 -1.37
CA GLU A 25 -2.54 -14.91 -2.16
C GLU A 25 -2.05 -13.95 -3.25
N GLY A 26 -0.80 -14.09 -3.62
CA GLY A 26 -0.22 -13.32 -4.72
C GLY A 26 0.65 -12.17 -4.27
N LEU A 27 0.47 -11.71 -3.04
CA LEU A 27 1.33 -10.68 -2.46
C LEU A 27 2.17 -11.32 -1.36
N ASN A 28 3.43 -10.96 -1.30
CA ASN A 28 4.35 -11.51 -0.33
C ASN A 28 4.84 -10.45 0.65
N GLU A 29 5.70 -10.86 1.55
CA GLU A 29 6.22 -10.02 2.62
C GLU A 29 6.82 -8.70 2.13
N LYS A 30 7.44 -8.69 0.96
CA LYS A 30 8.11 -7.49 0.45
C LYS A 30 7.15 -6.33 0.15
N TRP A 31 5.86 -6.61 0.00
CA TRP A 31 4.86 -5.57 -0.24
C TRP A 31 4.52 -4.79 1.02
N ILE A 32 4.78 -5.36 2.19
CA ILE A 32 4.47 -4.71 3.47
C ILE A 32 5.47 -3.57 3.70
N GLY A 33 4.97 -2.37 3.92
CA GLY A 33 5.80 -1.18 4.07
C GLY A 33 6.19 -0.54 2.73
N HIS A 34 5.76 -1.13 1.61
CA HIS A 34 6.09 -0.61 0.28
C HIS A 34 5.24 0.63 -0.04
N ILE A 35 5.88 1.66 -0.56
CA ILE A 35 5.19 2.85 -1.08
C ILE A 35 4.87 2.60 -2.55
N LEU A 36 3.60 2.72 -2.91
CA LEU A 36 3.15 2.44 -4.26
C LEU A 36 3.69 3.45 -5.26
N THR A 37 4.17 2.94 -6.39
CA THR A 37 4.64 3.73 -7.53
C THR A 37 3.86 3.29 -8.77
N LYS A 38 4.05 3.97 -9.90
CA LYS A 38 3.43 3.54 -11.16
C LYS A 38 3.86 2.13 -11.53
N ASP A 39 5.14 1.80 -11.32
CA ASP A 39 5.66 0.47 -11.63
C ASP A 39 5.06 -0.59 -10.71
N SER A 40 5.00 -0.31 -9.41
CA SER A 40 4.41 -1.26 -8.49
C SER A 40 2.90 -1.42 -8.69
N LEU A 41 2.19 -0.37 -9.11
CA LEU A 41 0.79 -0.48 -9.47
C LEU A 41 0.58 -1.38 -10.68
N SER A 42 1.48 -1.29 -11.67
CA SER A 42 1.42 -2.16 -12.85
C SER A 42 1.62 -3.62 -12.46
N GLU A 43 2.56 -3.89 -11.58
CA GLU A 43 2.79 -5.24 -11.06
C GLU A 43 1.60 -5.72 -10.24
N LEU A 44 1.04 -4.85 -9.41
CA LEU A 44 -0.13 -5.16 -8.59
C LEU A 44 -1.33 -5.52 -9.47
N GLU A 45 -1.51 -4.80 -10.58
CA GLU A 45 -2.57 -5.12 -11.54
C GLU A 45 -2.42 -6.52 -12.12
N LYS A 46 -1.20 -6.88 -12.53
CA LYS A 46 -0.92 -8.20 -13.07
C LYS A 46 -1.22 -9.28 -12.05
N LEU A 47 -0.79 -9.08 -10.81
CA LEU A 47 -1.03 -10.03 -9.73
C LEU A 47 -2.51 -10.15 -9.40
N SER A 48 -3.25 -9.04 -9.44
CA SER A 48 -4.68 -9.05 -9.15
C SER A 48 -5.46 -9.89 -10.16
N LYS A 49 -5.02 -9.90 -11.41
CA LYS A 49 -5.65 -10.71 -12.46
C LYS A 49 -5.33 -12.19 -12.31
N ILE A 50 -4.12 -12.51 -11.88
CA ILE A 50 -3.69 -13.89 -11.68
C ILE A 50 -4.34 -14.49 -10.43
N TYR A 51 -4.37 -13.75 -9.34
CA TYR A 51 -4.85 -14.23 -8.04
C TYR A 51 -6.26 -13.74 -7.69
N ARG A 52 -6.87 -12.93 -8.55
CA ARG A 52 -8.26 -12.49 -8.46
C ARG A 52 -8.58 -11.72 -7.17
N PHE A 53 -7.71 -10.78 -6.77
CA PHE A 53 -8.03 -9.87 -5.68
C PHE A 53 -8.36 -8.48 -6.23
N ASN A 54 -9.00 -7.64 -5.41
CA ASN A 54 -9.30 -6.26 -5.79
C ASN A 54 -8.06 -5.39 -5.67
N ILE A 55 -7.75 -4.64 -6.72
CA ILE A 55 -6.52 -3.87 -6.78
C ILE A 55 -6.46 -2.72 -5.77
N ASP A 56 -7.60 -2.22 -5.33
CA ASP A 56 -7.63 -1.14 -4.32
C ASP A 56 -7.86 -1.66 -2.89
N GLY A 57 -7.91 -2.97 -2.71
CA GLY A 57 -8.06 -3.56 -1.40
C GLY A 57 -9.47 -3.49 -0.82
N GLU A 58 -10.48 -3.12 -1.61
CA GLU A 58 -11.85 -3.00 -1.11
C GLU A 58 -12.40 -4.29 -0.51
N GLY A 59 -11.93 -5.44 -0.99
CA GLY A 59 -12.33 -6.73 -0.45
C GLY A 59 -11.58 -7.17 0.80
N GLY A 60 -10.71 -6.31 1.34
CA GLY A 60 -9.91 -6.65 2.51
C GLY A 60 -8.68 -7.47 2.21
N GLU A 61 -8.27 -7.56 0.94
CA GLU A 61 -7.10 -8.30 0.51
C GLU A 61 -5.80 -7.68 1.00
N TYR A 62 -5.78 -6.36 1.13
CA TYR A 62 -4.67 -5.65 1.73
C TYR A 62 -5.13 -4.32 2.31
N GLU A 63 -4.32 -3.76 3.21
CA GLU A 63 -4.60 -2.48 3.84
C GLU A 63 -3.56 -1.46 3.46
N THR A 64 -3.95 -0.20 3.39
CA THR A 64 -3.07 0.90 3.02
C THR A 64 -3.17 2.05 3.99
N LEU A 65 -2.10 2.88 4.01
CA LEU A 65 -2.04 4.11 4.78
C LEU A 65 -1.47 5.20 3.88
N VAL A 66 -2.19 6.31 3.76
CA VAL A 66 -1.67 7.47 3.02
C VAL A 66 -0.70 8.22 3.94
N VAL A 67 0.57 8.28 3.54
CA VAL A 67 1.63 8.87 4.37
C VAL A 67 2.06 10.26 3.89
N ALA A 68 1.68 10.67 2.70
CA ALA A 68 1.95 12.01 2.19
C ALA A 68 0.98 12.36 1.07
N GLY A 69 0.82 13.64 0.82
CA GLY A 69 -0.04 14.12 -0.25
C GLY A 69 0.03 15.63 -0.37
N PRO A 70 -0.62 16.20 -1.41
CA PRO A 70 -0.52 17.64 -1.70
C PRO A 70 -1.02 18.56 -0.58
N HIS A 71 -1.91 18.06 0.26
CA HIS A 71 -2.50 18.85 1.33
C HIS A 71 -1.87 18.56 2.71
N PHE A 72 -0.85 17.73 2.75
CA PHE A 72 -0.16 17.40 3.98
C PHE A 72 0.92 18.45 4.26
N GLU A 73 1.11 18.79 5.52
CA GLU A 73 2.18 19.70 5.93
C GLU A 73 3.56 19.04 5.90
N GLY A 74 3.61 17.77 5.64
CA GLY A 74 4.84 17.00 5.57
C GLY A 74 4.53 15.56 5.22
N GLU A 75 5.48 14.69 5.48
CA GLU A 75 5.35 13.28 5.20
C GLU A 75 5.41 12.48 6.50
N LEU A 76 4.55 11.50 6.65
CA LEU A 76 4.59 10.61 7.80
C LEU A 76 5.70 9.58 7.62
N LYS A 77 6.62 9.54 8.57
CA LYS A 77 7.63 8.48 8.62
C LYS A 77 7.12 7.40 9.55
N VAL A 78 6.87 6.24 9.00
CA VAL A 78 6.29 5.12 9.73
C VAL A 78 7.38 4.09 9.99
N SER A 79 7.53 3.68 11.23
CA SER A 79 8.49 2.66 11.64
C SER A 79 7.77 1.52 12.31
N GLY A 80 8.20 0.29 12.06
CA GLY A 80 7.59 -0.87 12.67
C GLY A 80 8.25 -2.15 12.25
N LYS A 81 7.65 -3.25 12.66
CA LYS A 81 8.13 -4.59 12.35
C LYS A 81 7.14 -5.30 11.46
N THR A 82 7.67 -5.98 10.45
CA THR A 82 6.84 -6.81 9.59
C THR A 82 6.56 -8.13 10.28
N LYS A 83 5.29 -8.48 10.38
CA LYS A 83 4.85 -9.78 10.88
C LYS A 83 4.27 -10.54 9.69
N TRP A 84 4.81 -11.70 9.41
CA TRP A 84 4.45 -12.51 8.24
C TRP A 84 4.32 -13.98 8.62
N ASP A 85 3.20 -14.60 8.24
CA ASP A 85 2.95 -16.01 8.57
C ASP A 85 3.03 -16.95 7.36
N GLY A 86 3.48 -16.43 6.20
CA GLY A 86 3.58 -17.21 4.97
C GLY A 86 2.52 -16.85 3.94
N VAL A 87 1.39 -16.35 4.37
CA VAL A 87 0.28 -15.93 3.49
C VAL A 87 -0.21 -14.55 3.86
N ARG A 88 -0.30 -14.27 5.14
CA ARG A 88 -0.82 -13.00 5.67
C ARG A 88 0.25 -12.31 6.48
N GLY A 89 0.14 -11.00 6.54
CA GLY A 89 1.04 -10.24 7.37
C GLY A 89 0.61 -8.80 7.50
N GLU A 90 1.29 -8.12 8.40
CA GLU A 90 1.03 -6.70 8.63
C GLU A 90 2.30 -6.01 9.11
N LEU A 91 2.30 -4.70 8.96
CA LEU A 91 3.31 -3.85 9.58
C LEU A 91 2.79 -3.49 10.97
N GLU A 92 3.46 -4.03 12.00
CA GLU A 92 3.16 -3.62 13.37
C GLU A 92 3.81 -2.25 13.58
N ILE A 93 3.00 -1.21 13.51
CA ILE A 93 3.51 0.17 13.57
C ILE A 93 3.93 0.48 15.00
N GLU A 94 5.20 0.83 15.18
CA GLU A 94 5.77 1.17 16.48
C GLU A 94 5.86 2.68 16.68
N SER A 95 6.07 3.43 15.60
CA SER A 95 6.13 4.88 15.70
C SER A 95 5.71 5.52 14.37
N VAL A 96 5.15 6.71 14.48
CA VAL A 96 4.81 7.55 13.34
C VAL A 96 5.31 8.96 13.66
N GLU A 97 6.09 9.53 12.75
CA GLU A 97 6.66 10.86 12.92
C GLU A 97 6.33 11.71 11.71
N LEU A 98 5.90 12.95 11.95
CA LEU A 98 5.65 13.89 10.87
C LEU A 98 6.97 14.60 10.53
N ILE A 99 7.44 14.41 9.30
CA ILE A 99 8.64 15.07 8.80
C ILE A 99 8.20 16.26 7.96
N ARG A 100 8.49 17.45 8.41
CA ARG A 100 8.14 18.69 7.69
C ARG A 100 9.27 19.10 6.76
N PRO A 101 8.93 19.72 5.61
CA PRO A 101 9.95 20.23 4.68
C PRO A 101 10.76 21.39 5.27
#